data_0856c0cf133b532cf70ec4de58884e9a
#
_entry.id   0856c0cf133b532cf70ec4de58884e9a
#
_cell.length_a   1.000
_cell.length_b   1.000
_cell.length_c   1.000
_cell.angle_alpha   90.00
_cell.angle_beta   90.00
_cell.angle_gamma   90.00
#
_symmetry.space_group_name_H-M   'P 1'
#
loop_
_entity.id
_entity.type
_entity.pdbx_description
1 polymer ?
#
loop_
_entity_poly.entity_id
_entity_poly.type
_entity_poly.pdbx_seq_one_letter_code
_entity_poly.pdbx_strand_id
1 'polypeptide(L)'
;MIEKYKPFESAQFKKGRKLAKKQGLDISLLRWGIEQLAQDMPLPANWRDHQLKGNMKHYRECHIGGAGDWLLVYEKRDNDMILYLVVTGAHVGDIIGLNPKKP
;
A
#
# COMPACT_ATOMS: atom_id res chain seq x y z
N MET A 1 5.31 -20.99 -2.61
CA MET A 1 4.87 -20.40 -1.37
C MET A 1 3.39 -20.09 -1.44
N ILE A 2 2.70 -20.26 -0.32
CA ILE A 2 1.25 -20.15 -0.29
C ILE A 2 0.88 -18.73 0.13
N GLU A 3 0.07 -18.06 -0.70
CA GLU A 3 -0.50 -16.76 -0.33
C GLU A 3 -1.61 -16.97 0.69
N LYS A 4 -1.58 -16.21 1.77
CA LYS A 4 -2.69 -16.17 2.70
C LYS A 4 -3.78 -15.25 2.19
N TYR A 5 -3.40 -14.14 1.57
CA TYR A 5 -4.32 -13.16 1.02
C TYR A 5 -4.13 -13.07 -0.47
N LYS A 6 -5.21 -12.95 -1.21
CA LYS A 6 -5.14 -12.75 -2.65
C LYS A 6 -5.13 -11.25 -2.95
N PRO A 7 -4.09 -10.75 -3.64
CA PRO A 7 -4.04 -9.32 -3.95
C PRO A 7 -5.14 -8.91 -4.92
N PHE A 8 -5.74 -7.76 -4.66
CA PHE A 8 -6.73 -7.15 -5.52
C PHE A 8 -6.40 -5.67 -5.70
N GLU A 9 -6.21 -5.24 -6.95
CA GLU A 9 -5.83 -3.87 -7.26
C GLU A 9 -7.07 -3.02 -7.53
N SER A 10 -7.22 -1.92 -6.77
CA SER A 10 -8.25 -0.94 -7.10
C SER A 10 -7.87 -0.20 -8.38
N ALA A 11 -8.84 0.48 -8.99
CA ALA A 11 -8.55 1.29 -10.18
C ALA A 11 -7.53 2.38 -9.86
N GLN A 12 -7.66 2.99 -8.68
CA GLN A 12 -6.75 4.05 -8.28
C GLN A 12 -5.35 3.52 -8.04
N PHE A 13 -5.22 2.32 -7.47
CA PHE A 13 -3.93 1.68 -7.29
C PHE A 13 -3.26 1.44 -8.65
N LYS A 14 -4.01 0.92 -9.61
CA LYS A 14 -3.46 0.65 -10.95
C LYS A 14 -2.90 1.91 -11.59
N LYS A 15 -3.62 3.02 -11.46
CA LYS A 15 -3.15 4.31 -11.98
C LYS A 15 -1.84 4.72 -11.33
N GLY A 16 -1.78 4.61 -10.00
CA GLY A 16 -0.58 4.98 -9.26
C GLY A 16 0.60 4.11 -9.61
N ARG A 17 0.37 2.81 -9.79
CA ARG A 17 1.43 1.88 -10.17
C ARG A 17 1.99 2.22 -11.55
N LYS A 18 1.13 2.53 -12.50
CA LYS A 18 1.57 2.89 -13.84
C LYS A 18 2.35 4.20 -13.83
N LEU A 19 1.90 5.17 -13.04
CA LEU A 19 2.60 6.43 -12.91
C LEU A 19 3.98 6.24 -12.28
N ALA A 20 4.06 5.43 -11.23
CA ALA A 20 5.33 5.14 -10.58
C ALA A 20 6.33 4.53 -11.57
N LYS A 21 5.86 3.62 -12.42
CA LYS A 21 6.71 3.02 -13.44
C LYS A 21 7.22 4.08 -14.42
N LYS A 22 6.35 4.99 -14.85
CA LYS A 22 6.74 6.08 -15.74
C LYS A 22 7.78 7.00 -15.10
N GLN A 23 7.67 7.20 -13.79
CA GLN A 23 8.60 8.04 -13.05
C GLN A 23 9.93 7.35 -12.76
N GLY A 24 10.10 6.10 -13.20
CA GLY A 24 11.33 5.38 -13.01
C GLY A 24 11.50 4.75 -11.65
N LEU A 25 10.43 4.65 -10.87
CA LEU A 25 10.51 3.98 -9.57
C LEU A 25 10.65 2.48 -9.75
N ASP A 26 11.26 1.85 -8.76
CA ASP A 26 11.55 0.41 -8.82
C ASP A 26 10.29 -0.40 -8.52
N ILE A 27 9.58 -0.77 -9.57
CA ILE A 27 8.34 -1.53 -9.45
C ILE A 27 8.56 -2.90 -8.83
N SER A 28 9.76 -3.48 -9.00
CA SER A 28 10.03 -4.79 -8.39
C SER A 28 10.00 -4.70 -6.87
N LEU A 29 10.34 -3.54 -6.32
CA LEU A 29 10.29 -3.31 -4.88
C LEU A 29 8.84 -3.28 -4.39
N LEU A 30 7.97 -2.61 -5.13
CA LEU A 30 6.55 -2.62 -4.82
C LEU A 30 5.97 -4.02 -4.88
N ARG A 31 6.33 -4.77 -5.93
CA ARG A 31 5.87 -6.14 -6.09
C ARG A 31 6.32 -7.02 -4.93
N TRP A 32 7.59 -6.87 -4.53
CA TRP A 32 8.11 -7.65 -3.40
C TRP A 32 7.31 -7.37 -2.12
N GLY A 33 7.03 -6.07 -1.86
CA GLY A 33 6.26 -5.70 -0.68
C GLY A 33 4.86 -6.31 -0.69
N ILE A 34 4.21 -6.27 -1.85
CA ILE A 34 2.88 -6.85 -1.98
C ILE A 34 2.93 -8.36 -1.73
N GLU A 35 3.97 -9.04 -2.23
CA GLU A 35 4.11 -10.48 -2.00
C GLU A 35 4.31 -10.80 -0.52
N GLN A 36 5.10 -9.97 0.18
CA GLN A 36 5.26 -10.14 1.62
C GLN A 36 3.93 -10.02 2.34
N LEU A 37 3.17 -8.98 2.01
CA LEU A 37 1.87 -8.76 2.63
C LEU A 37 0.88 -9.88 2.29
N ALA A 38 0.91 -10.36 1.07
CA ALA A 38 0.00 -11.44 0.64
C ALA A 38 0.29 -12.74 1.39
N GLN A 39 1.54 -12.96 1.76
CA GLN A 39 1.93 -14.14 2.54
C GLN A 39 1.81 -13.91 4.04
N ASP A 40 1.34 -12.73 4.44
CA ASP A 40 1.22 -12.33 5.84
C ASP A 40 2.58 -12.31 6.54
N MET A 41 3.61 -11.93 5.79
CA MET A 41 4.97 -11.77 6.31
C MET A 41 5.23 -10.30 6.63
N PRO A 42 6.10 -10.03 7.62
CA PRO A 42 6.36 -8.64 7.98
C PRO A 42 7.17 -7.92 6.91
N LEU A 43 6.96 -6.61 6.82
CA LEU A 43 7.79 -5.73 6.01
C LEU A 43 8.99 -5.27 6.83
N PRO A 44 10.07 -4.81 6.18
CA PRO A 44 11.20 -4.26 6.92
C PRO A 44 10.76 -3.13 7.84
N ALA A 45 11.40 -3.01 8.99
CA ALA A 45 11.03 -2.00 9.97
C ALA A 45 11.10 -0.58 9.40
N ASN A 46 12.08 -0.31 8.53
CA ASN A 46 12.22 1.03 7.98
C ASN A 46 11.15 1.37 6.93
N TRP A 47 10.32 0.42 6.51
CA TRP A 47 9.17 0.73 5.68
C TRP A 47 8.02 1.32 6.47
N ARG A 48 8.11 1.28 7.80
CA ARG A 48 7.17 1.93 8.72
C ARG A 48 5.72 1.56 8.45
N ASP A 49 5.45 0.27 8.28
CA ASP A 49 4.10 -0.24 8.11
C ASP A 49 3.29 0.05 9.37
N HIS A 50 2.19 0.78 9.22
CA HIS A 50 1.38 1.18 10.37
C HIS A 50 -0.07 1.34 9.98
N GLN A 51 -0.93 1.21 10.99
CA GLN A 51 -2.37 1.40 10.84
C GLN A 51 -2.68 2.89 10.81
N LEU A 52 -3.60 3.28 9.93
CA LEU A 52 -4.07 4.65 9.88
C LEU A 52 -5.09 4.87 11.00
N LYS A 53 -5.41 6.13 11.27
CA LYS A 53 -6.23 6.50 12.42
C LYS A 53 -7.62 6.98 12.00
N GLY A 54 -8.50 7.10 12.98
CA GLY A 54 -9.83 7.63 12.79
C GLY A 54 -10.67 6.78 11.87
N ASN A 55 -11.34 7.41 10.93
CA ASN A 55 -12.21 6.70 9.99
C ASN A 55 -11.45 5.76 9.06
N MET A 56 -10.13 5.89 9.00
CA MET A 56 -9.29 5.09 8.11
C MET A 56 -8.59 3.96 8.84
N LYS A 57 -9.03 3.63 10.04
CA LYS A 57 -8.33 2.66 10.89
C LYS A 57 -8.29 1.25 10.31
N HIS A 58 -9.14 0.94 9.34
CA HIS A 58 -9.09 -0.36 8.67
C HIS A 58 -8.06 -0.42 7.56
N TYR A 59 -7.43 0.70 7.24
CA TYR A 59 -6.35 0.77 6.25
C TYR A 59 -5.00 0.83 6.96
N ARG A 60 -4.00 0.32 6.26
CA ARG A 60 -2.60 0.43 6.69
C ARG A 60 -1.80 1.11 5.60
N GLU A 61 -0.69 1.72 6.01
CA GLU A 61 0.18 2.45 5.09
C GLU A 61 1.62 2.04 5.34
N CYS A 62 2.40 1.91 4.27
CA CYS A 62 3.83 1.69 4.40
C CYS A 62 4.59 2.54 3.38
N HIS A 63 5.89 2.69 3.64
CA HIS A 63 6.79 3.47 2.78
C HIS A 63 7.61 2.50 1.94
N ILE A 64 7.37 2.47 0.64
CA ILE A 64 8.05 1.54 -0.25
C ILE A 64 9.54 1.85 -0.27
N GLY A 65 10.35 0.85 0.10
CA GLY A 65 11.79 1.03 0.15
C GLY A 65 12.32 1.73 1.38
N GLY A 66 11.44 2.25 2.22
CA GLY A 66 11.82 2.84 3.51
C GLY A 66 12.32 4.26 3.45
N ALA A 67 12.54 4.82 2.27
CA ALA A 67 13.01 6.19 2.12
C ALA A 67 12.11 6.93 1.13
N GLY A 68 12.02 8.25 1.30
CA GLY A 68 11.21 9.04 0.41
C GLY A 68 9.73 8.97 0.74
N ASP A 69 8.92 9.38 -0.21
CA ASP A 69 7.49 9.55 0.00
C ASP A 69 6.62 8.62 -0.86
N TRP A 70 7.20 7.52 -1.35
CA TRP A 70 6.43 6.54 -2.12
C TRP A 70 5.68 5.64 -1.16
N LEU A 71 4.37 5.81 -1.11
CA LEU A 71 3.51 5.14 -0.14
C LEU A 71 2.67 4.06 -0.80
N LEU A 72 2.28 3.07 0.01
CA LEU A 72 1.29 2.08 -0.36
C LEU A 72 0.26 2.03 0.75
N VAL A 73 -1.01 2.22 0.39
CA VAL A 73 -2.13 2.06 1.32
C VAL A 73 -2.87 0.79 0.95
N TYR A 74 -3.13 -0.05 1.95
CA TYR A 74 -3.76 -1.35 1.72
C TYR A 74 -4.66 -1.73 2.89
N GLU A 75 -5.45 -2.77 2.67
CA GLU A 75 -6.32 -3.33 3.69
C GLU A 75 -6.28 -4.84 3.60
N LYS A 76 -6.10 -5.52 4.75
CA LYS A 76 -6.22 -6.97 4.82
C LYS A 76 -7.64 -7.31 5.25
N ARG A 77 -8.39 -7.93 4.35
CA ARG A 77 -9.76 -8.33 4.61
C ARG A 77 -9.77 -9.80 4.97
N ASP A 78 -9.72 -10.06 6.26
CA ASP A 78 -9.54 -11.43 6.76
C ASP A 78 -10.69 -12.35 6.39
N ASN A 79 -11.93 -11.84 6.41
CA ASN A 79 -13.08 -12.68 6.10
C ASN A 79 -13.04 -13.20 4.68
N ASP A 80 -12.53 -12.42 3.76
CA ASP A 80 -12.48 -12.77 2.34
C ASP A 80 -11.10 -13.24 1.91
N MET A 81 -10.12 -13.16 2.79
CA MET A 81 -8.72 -13.50 2.51
C MET A 81 -8.19 -12.68 1.34
N ILE A 82 -8.52 -11.40 1.32
CA ILE A 82 -8.12 -10.47 0.26
C ILE A 82 -7.17 -9.42 0.81
N LEU A 83 -6.10 -9.15 0.07
CA LEU A 83 -5.24 -8.00 0.28
C LEU A 83 -5.69 -6.93 -0.70
N TYR A 84 -6.45 -5.97 -0.21
CA TYR A 84 -6.97 -4.91 -1.06
C TYR A 84 -5.94 -3.79 -1.17
N LEU A 85 -5.45 -3.57 -2.40
CA LEU A 85 -4.45 -2.54 -2.68
C LEU A 85 -5.21 -1.27 -3.06
N VAL A 86 -5.20 -0.30 -2.15
CA VAL A 86 -6.06 0.88 -2.26
C VAL A 86 -5.46 1.91 -3.20
N VAL A 87 -4.20 2.30 -2.94
CA VAL A 87 -3.54 3.33 -3.74
C VAL A 87 -2.03 3.28 -3.48
N THR A 88 -1.24 3.66 -4.47
CA THR A 88 0.19 3.84 -4.31
C THR A 88 0.62 5.13 -5.01
N GLY A 89 1.66 5.78 -4.47
CA GLY A 89 2.19 7.02 -5.02
C GLY A 89 2.66 7.94 -3.93
N ALA A 90 3.13 9.13 -4.34
CA ALA A 90 3.48 10.18 -3.40
C ALA A 90 2.21 10.90 -2.97
N HIS A 91 2.17 11.30 -1.70
CA HIS A 91 1.06 12.09 -1.14
C HIS A 91 -0.31 11.44 -1.34
N VAL A 92 -0.36 10.11 -1.23
CA VAL A 92 -1.61 9.38 -1.47
C VAL A 92 -2.71 9.77 -0.50
N GLY A 93 -2.35 10.17 0.72
CA GLY A 93 -3.34 10.62 1.68
C GLY A 93 -4.14 11.81 1.20
N ASP A 94 -3.49 12.72 0.49
CA ASP A 94 -4.16 13.89 -0.09
C ASP A 94 -5.08 13.46 -1.23
N ILE A 95 -4.62 12.52 -2.03
CA ILE A 95 -5.37 12.08 -3.20
C ILE A 95 -6.69 11.43 -2.82
N ILE A 96 -6.68 10.60 -1.81
CA ILE A 96 -7.88 9.83 -1.43
C ILE A 96 -8.55 10.36 -0.18
N GLY A 97 -8.13 11.53 0.31
CA GLY A 97 -8.76 12.15 1.45
C GLY A 97 -8.40 11.53 2.79
N LEU A 98 -7.32 10.79 2.87
CA LEU A 98 -6.86 10.20 4.13
C LEU A 98 -6.12 11.18 5.01
N ASN A 99 -5.68 12.29 4.45
CA ASN A 99 -4.92 13.28 5.19
C ASN A 99 -5.86 14.12 6.04
N PRO A 100 -5.76 14.04 7.38
CA PRO A 100 -6.70 14.75 8.24
C PRO A 100 -6.55 16.26 8.19
N LYS A 101 -5.49 16.77 7.62
CA LYS A 101 -5.29 18.21 7.51
C LYS A 101 -6.01 18.82 6.34
N LYS A 102 -6.54 18.01 5.47
CA LYS A 102 -7.30 18.55 4.34
C LYS A 102 -8.58 19.16 4.85
N PRO A 103 -8.79 20.41 4.52
CA PRO A 103 -10.05 21.02 4.92
C PRO A 103 -11.22 20.39 4.19
#